data_97594fe52305d7041bdaf3efbf62b9f3
#
_entry.id   97594fe52305d7041bdaf3efbf62b9f3
#
_cell.length_a   1.000
_cell.length_b   1.000
_cell.length_c   1.000
_cell.angle_alpha   90.00
_cell.angle_beta   90.00
_cell.angle_gamma   90.00
#
_symmetry.space_group_name_H-M   'P 1'
#
loop_
_entity.id
_entity.type
_entity.pdbx_description
1 polymer ?
#
loop_
_entity_poly.entity_id
_entity_poly.type
_entity_poly.pdbx_seq_one_letter_code
_entity_poly.pdbx_strand_id
1 'polypeptide(L)'
;MKIGGFQKFSLLDYPGELSAIVFTQACNFRCPYCHNPELVLPEIYCPLLNTEKVLRFLYRRRRRLSAVVVTGGEPTLQEDLLPFLKILKAMRYKVKLDTNGAYPDVLAQVIYVKAVDYVAMDIKAPLPLYKKLTRSKVKTEDIIRSMELIRLSGLAYEFRTTVAPEILFGDDLFDIHQLLCAGDHYYLQPCHYTTTLDDLKGHVLPEVDLKQNKEYLRLQDWAEKHRVHLECRI
;
A
#
# COMPACT_ATOMS: atom_id res chain seq x y z
N MET A 1 13.53 10.44 9.11
CA MET A 1 12.23 9.92 8.67
C MET A 1 11.26 9.91 9.85
N LYS A 2 10.05 10.39 9.66
CA LYS A 2 9.02 10.38 10.71
C LYS A 2 8.46 8.95 10.83
N ILE A 3 8.98 8.18 11.78
CA ILE A 3 8.54 6.80 12.03
C ILE A 3 7.48 6.83 13.11
N GLY A 4 6.21 6.54 12.76
CA GLY A 4 5.09 6.47 13.70
C GLY A 4 4.91 5.08 14.31
N GLY A 5 5.43 4.01 13.66
CA GLY A 5 5.33 2.65 14.15
C GLY A 5 6.47 1.76 13.65
N PHE A 6 6.72 0.66 14.37
CA PHE A 6 7.73 -0.32 13.99
C PHE A 6 7.34 -1.72 14.47
N GLN A 7 7.11 -2.61 13.53
CA GLN A 7 6.89 -4.03 13.79
C GLN A 7 8.19 -4.80 13.54
N LYS A 8 8.66 -5.50 14.55
CA LYS A 8 9.99 -6.14 14.56
C LYS A 8 10.08 -7.38 13.69
N PHE A 9 8.93 -7.96 13.31
CA PHE A 9 8.84 -9.24 12.63
C PHE A 9 7.48 -9.40 11.94
N SER A 10 7.49 -9.86 10.69
CA SER A 10 6.31 -10.28 9.93
C SER A 10 6.67 -11.37 8.93
N LEU A 11 5.72 -12.30 8.70
CA LEU A 11 5.76 -13.33 7.68
C LEU A 11 4.85 -13.01 6.47
N LEU A 12 4.04 -11.94 6.58
CA LEU A 12 2.95 -11.67 5.64
C LEU A 12 3.23 -10.48 4.72
N ASP A 13 3.99 -9.48 5.21
CA ASP A 13 4.05 -8.19 4.54
C ASP A 13 5.01 -8.12 3.36
N TYR A 14 5.99 -9.03 3.30
CA TYR A 14 6.84 -9.19 2.13
C TYR A 14 6.71 -10.63 1.59
N PRO A 15 6.22 -10.84 0.35
CA PRO A 15 6.01 -12.20 -0.19
C PRO A 15 7.28 -13.05 -0.13
N GLY A 16 7.22 -14.19 0.58
CA GLY A 16 8.32 -15.14 0.69
C GLY A 16 9.50 -14.73 1.57
N GLU A 17 9.43 -13.58 2.27
CA GLU A 17 10.53 -13.05 3.06
C GLU A 17 10.16 -12.84 4.53
N LEU A 18 11.13 -13.06 5.39
CA LEU A 18 11.02 -12.71 6.80
C LEU A 18 11.37 -11.23 6.97
N SER A 19 10.37 -10.40 7.29
CA SER A 19 10.53 -8.96 7.27
C SER A 19 10.32 -8.27 8.62
N ALA A 20 10.83 -7.05 8.74
CA ALA A 20 10.36 -6.04 9.69
C ALA A 20 9.57 -4.97 8.94
N ILE A 21 8.68 -4.25 9.62
CA ILE A 21 7.85 -3.21 9.02
C ILE A 21 8.14 -1.87 9.70
N VAL A 22 8.39 -0.85 8.90
CA VAL A 22 8.54 0.55 9.32
C VAL A 22 7.33 1.32 8.83
N PHE A 23 6.56 1.86 9.75
CA PHE A 23 5.38 2.68 9.45
C PHE A 23 5.75 4.16 9.51
N THR A 24 5.61 4.86 8.40
CA THR A 24 5.81 6.31 8.35
C THR A 24 4.57 7.04 8.85
N GLN A 25 4.78 8.20 9.47
CA GLN A 25 3.70 9.09 9.91
C GLN A 25 3.46 10.19 8.88
N ALA A 26 2.24 10.60 8.73
CA ALA A 26 1.63 11.49 7.75
C ALA A 26 1.18 10.78 6.46
N CYS A 27 0.03 11.21 5.95
CA CYS A 27 -0.53 10.79 4.68
C CYS A 27 -1.21 11.99 4.01
N ASN A 28 -1.16 12.03 2.68
CA ASN A 28 -1.89 13.01 1.87
C ASN A 28 -3.35 12.60 1.60
N PHE A 29 -3.74 11.36 1.95
CA PHE A 29 -5.10 10.86 1.83
C PHE A 29 -5.80 10.80 3.18
N ARG A 30 -7.15 10.78 3.15
CA ARG A 30 -8.04 10.63 4.31
C ARG A 30 -9.12 9.60 3.99
N CYS A 31 -8.67 8.39 3.56
CA CYS A 31 -9.58 7.31 3.20
C CYS A 31 -10.43 6.91 4.42
N PRO A 32 -11.77 6.81 4.29
CA PRO A 32 -12.66 6.48 5.41
C PRO A 32 -12.30 5.17 6.11
N TYR A 33 -11.86 4.17 5.33
CA TYR A 33 -11.48 2.84 5.80
C TYR A 33 -9.99 2.72 6.19
N CYS A 34 -9.29 3.83 6.40
CA CYS A 34 -7.88 3.76 6.81
C CYS A 34 -7.75 3.09 8.17
N HIS A 35 -6.96 2.01 8.23
CA HIS A 35 -6.75 1.20 9.43
C HIS A 35 -5.75 1.82 10.43
N ASN A 36 -5.03 2.86 10.03
CA ASN A 36 -4.00 3.50 10.85
C ASN A 36 -4.30 5.01 11.01
N PRO A 37 -5.44 5.40 11.61
CA PRO A 37 -5.79 6.81 11.76
C PRO A 37 -4.74 7.59 12.56
N GLU A 38 -4.06 6.93 13.52
CA GLU A 38 -2.98 7.50 14.33
C GLU A 38 -1.69 7.80 13.53
N LEU A 39 -1.58 7.31 12.30
CA LEU A 39 -0.50 7.68 11.38
C LEU A 39 -0.92 8.79 10.40
N VAL A 40 -2.21 9.09 10.33
CA VAL A 40 -2.81 9.93 9.29
C VAL A 40 -3.34 11.24 9.85
N LEU A 41 -3.99 11.21 11.02
CA LEU A 41 -4.61 12.38 11.65
C LEU A 41 -3.64 13.05 12.62
N PRO A 42 -3.23 14.32 12.38
CA PRO A 42 -2.30 15.02 13.25
C PRO A 42 -2.74 15.11 14.71
N GLU A 43 -4.05 15.16 14.96
CA GLU A 43 -4.67 15.33 16.27
C GLU A 43 -4.44 14.10 17.18
N ILE A 44 -4.20 12.95 16.60
CA ILE A 44 -4.02 11.67 17.33
C ILE A 44 -2.69 10.98 16.98
N TYR A 45 -1.72 11.69 16.42
CA TYR A 45 -0.42 11.12 16.11
C TYR A 45 0.23 10.46 17.32
N CYS A 46 0.65 9.20 17.13
CA CYS A 46 1.54 8.56 18.09
C CYS A 46 2.90 9.30 18.15
N PRO A 47 3.58 9.27 19.31
CA PRO A 47 4.94 9.81 19.42
C PRO A 47 5.88 9.14 18.41
N LEU A 48 6.73 9.95 17.76
CA LEU A 48 7.70 9.43 16.80
C LEU A 48 8.73 8.51 17.45
N LEU A 49 9.02 7.42 16.80
CA LEU A 49 10.11 6.53 17.17
C LEU A 49 11.46 7.13 16.75
N ASN A 50 12.46 6.92 17.58
CA ASN A 50 13.82 7.34 17.24
C ASN A 50 14.38 6.49 16.09
N THR A 51 14.63 7.12 14.95
CA THR A 51 15.13 6.48 13.72
C THR A 51 16.43 5.70 13.95
N GLU A 52 17.36 6.23 14.77
CA GLU A 52 18.62 5.52 15.06
C GLU A 52 18.39 4.23 15.83
N LYS A 53 17.44 4.20 16.77
CA LYS A 53 17.07 2.97 17.51
C LYS A 53 16.51 1.92 16.57
N VAL A 54 15.67 2.32 15.62
CA VAL A 54 15.11 1.43 14.58
C VAL A 54 16.23 0.88 13.70
N LEU A 55 17.09 1.76 13.16
CA LEU A 55 18.23 1.34 12.32
C LEU A 55 19.20 0.44 13.08
N ARG A 56 19.47 0.73 14.35
CA ARG A 56 20.32 -0.13 15.20
C ARG A 56 19.72 -1.52 15.41
N PHE A 57 18.42 -1.61 15.60
CA PHE A 57 17.71 -2.90 15.68
C PHE A 57 17.88 -3.67 14.36
N LEU A 58 17.57 -3.03 13.23
CA LEU A 58 17.70 -3.64 11.90
C LEU A 58 19.14 -4.11 11.64
N TYR A 59 20.13 -3.25 11.94
CA TYR A 59 21.54 -3.66 11.79
C TYR A 59 21.89 -4.92 12.58
N ARG A 60 21.40 -5.06 13.83
CA ARG A 60 21.62 -6.27 14.65
C ARG A 60 20.90 -7.50 14.11
N ARG A 61 19.79 -7.31 13.37
CA ARG A 61 18.93 -8.38 12.85
C ARG A 61 19.20 -8.77 11.40
N ARG A 62 20.10 -8.10 10.69
CA ARG A 62 20.35 -8.26 9.25
C ARG A 62 20.78 -9.68 8.79
N ARG A 63 21.11 -10.57 9.71
CA ARG A 63 21.38 -11.99 9.42
C ARG A 63 20.21 -12.92 9.77
N ARG A 64 19.12 -12.36 10.33
CA ARG A 64 17.94 -13.12 10.77
C ARG A 64 16.68 -12.69 10.04
N LEU A 65 16.61 -11.43 9.67
CA LEU A 65 15.57 -10.88 8.80
C LEU A 65 16.17 -10.71 7.42
N SER A 66 15.40 -11.05 6.39
CA SER A 66 15.82 -10.91 4.97
C SER A 66 15.31 -9.63 4.34
N ALA A 67 14.22 -9.05 4.86
CA ALA A 67 13.56 -7.91 4.25
C ALA A 67 13.12 -6.84 5.25
N VAL A 68 12.88 -5.64 4.73
CA VAL A 68 12.19 -4.55 5.42
C VAL A 68 11.10 -3.99 4.51
N VAL A 69 9.89 -3.86 5.06
CA VAL A 69 8.78 -3.18 4.41
C VAL A 69 8.71 -1.75 4.95
N VAL A 70 8.64 -0.77 4.06
CA VAL A 70 8.42 0.63 4.41
C VAL A 70 7.02 1.01 3.93
N THR A 71 6.15 1.33 4.87
CA THR A 71 4.71 1.55 4.70
C THR A 71 4.21 2.63 5.66
N GLY A 72 2.94 2.64 6.03
CA GLY A 72 2.36 3.47 7.10
C GLY A 72 1.32 4.44 6.61
N GLY A 73 1.54 5.76 6.77
CA GLY A 73 0.75 6.79 6.12
C GLY A 73 1.05 6.80 4.62
N GLU A 74 1.93 7.70 4.19
CA GLU A 74 2.47 7.66 2.82
C GLU A 74 4.00 7.88 2.89
N PRO A 75 4.80 6.84 2.61
CA PRO A 75 6.25 6.94 2.67
C PRO A 75 6.85 7.96 1.70
N THR A 76 6.26 8.12 0.51
CA THR A 76 6.76 9.07 -0.51
C THR A 76 6.58 10.55 -0.13
N LEU A 77 5.88 10.85 0.97
CA LEU A 77 5.85 12.18 1.59
C LEU A 77 7.12 12.52 2.38
N GLN A 78 7.94 11.51 2.73
CA GLN A 78 9.10 11.73 3.59
C GLN A 78 10.28 12.24 2.76
N GLU A 79 10.77 13.43 3.04
CA GLU A 79 11.91 14.05 2.33
C GLU A 79 13.18 13.19 2.42
N ASP A 80 13.34 12.46 3.50
CA ASP A 80 14.49 11.58 3.77
C ASP A 80 14.21 10.09 3.48
N LEU A 81 13.15 9.79 2.69
CA LEU A 81 12.83 8.41 2.28
C LEU A 81 14.01 7.77 1.55
N LEU A 82 14.50 8.40 0.49
CA LEU A 82 15.57 7.85 -0.33
C LEU A 82 16.87 7.58 0.46
N PRO A 83 17.39 8.48 1.29
CA PRO A 83 18.50 8.19 2.20
C PRO A 83 18.24 6.98 3.11
N PHE A 84 17.04 6.87 3.68
CA PHE A 84 16.67 5.78 4.55
C PHE A 84 16.66 4.42 3.81
N LEU A 85 16.06 4.35 2.62
CA LEU A 85 16.06 3.13 1.79
C LEU A 85 17.48 2.71 1.41
N LYS A 86 18.35 3.66 1.05
CA LYS A 86 19.78 3.37 0.77
C LYS A 86 20.51 2.76 1.97
N ILE A 87 20.20 3.21 3.19
CA ILE A 87 20.76 2.62 4.41
C ILE A 87 20.31 1.16 4.56
N LEU A 88 19.03 0.86 4.32
CA LEU A 88 18.50 -0.51 4.35
C LEU A 88 19.20 -1.40 3.30
N LYS A 89 19.36 -0.89 2.08
CA LYS A 89 20.09 -1.60 1.01
C LYS A 89 21.57 -1.84 1.38
N ALA A 90 22.24 -0.88 2.01
CA ALA A 90 23.61 -1.04 2.51
C ALA A 90 23.71 -2.12 3.62
N MET A 91 22.64 -2.33 4.40
CA MET A 91 22.51 -3.43 5.35
C MET A 91 22.20 -4.78 4.68
N ARG A 92 22.06 -4.81 3.34
CA ARG A 92 21.73 -5.97 2.50
C ARG A 92 20.31 -6.52 2.69
N TYR A 93 19.38 -5.69 3.11
CA TYR A 93 17.98 -6.05 3.10
C TYR A 93 17.37 -6.00 1.69
N LYS A 94 16.43 -6.91 1.42
CA LYS A 94 15.41 -6.68 0.42
C LYS A 94 14.46 -5.62 0.95
N VAL A 95 14.10 -4.65 0.12
CA VAL A 95 13.27 -3.51 0.53
C VAL A 95 11.99 -3.50 -0.28
N LYS A 96 10.86 -3.56 0.41
CA LYS A 96 9.52 -3.35 -0.16
C LYS A 96 9.03 -1.96 0.21
N LEU A 97 8.50 -1.25 -0.75
CA LEU A 97 7.83 0.04 -0.57
C LEU A 97 6.34 -0.14 -0.83
N ASP A 98 5.53 0.19 0.15
CA ASP A 98 4.08 0.34 -0.03
C ASP A 98 3.77 1.83 -0.23
N THR A 99 2.97 2.16 -1.24
CA THR A 99 2.64 3.56 -1.58
C THR A 99 1.22 3.69 -2.11
N ASN A 100 0.63 4.87 -1.96
CA ASN A 100 -0.64 5.22 -2.57
C ASN A 100 -0.49 5.79 -4.00
N GLY A 101 0.73 5.91 -4.51
CA GLY A 101 1.03 6.33 -5.87
C GLY A 101 0.88 7.81 -6.18
N ALA A 102 0.63 8.67 -5.19
CA ALA A 102 0.37 10.09 -5.44
C ALA A 102 1.62 10.92 -5.79
N TYR A 103 2.81 10.36 -5.66
CA TYR A 103 4.09 11.07 -5.88
C TYR A 103 4.99 10.32 -6.87
N PRO A 104 4.63 10.29 -8.18
CA PRO A 104 5.35 9.54 -9.20
C PRO A 104 6.82 9.95 -9.35
N ASP A 105 7.17 11.22 -9.10
CA ASP A 105 8.56 11.69 -9.21
C ASP A 105 9.45 11.08 -8.12
N VAL A 106 8.96 10.97 -6.88
CA VAL A 106 9.66 10.32 -5.79
C VAL A 106 9.79 8.81 -6.07
N LEU A 107 8.71 8.20 -6.54
CA LEU A 107 8.69 6.79 -6.93
C LEU A 107 9.70 6.51 -8.05
N ALA A 108 9.76 7.35 -9.08
CA ALA A 108 10.73 7.24 -10.16
C ALA A 108 12.17 7.31 -9.64
N GLN A 109 12.46 8.21 -8.69
CA GLN A 109 13.80 8.32 -8.09
C GLN A 109 14.21 7.05 -7.35
N VAL A 110 13.33 6.48 -6.49
CA VAL A 110 13.67 5.28 -5.71
C VAL A 110 13.84 4.05 -6.61
N ILE A 111 13.06 3.95 -7.70
CA ILE A 111 13.18 2.91 -8.72
C ILE A 111 14.50 3.07 -9.48
N TYR A 112 14.78 4.26 -9.99
CA TYR A 112 15.96 4.54 -10.81
C TYR A 112 17.26 4.18 -10.10
N VAL A 113 17.38 4.52 -8.81
CA VAL A 113 18.58 4.22 -8.01
C VAL A 113 18.57 2.82 -7.39
N LYS A 114 17.59 1.98 -7.72
CA LYS A 114 17.41 0.62 -7.20
C LYS A 114 17.38 0.56 -5.66
N ALA A 115 16.72 1.54 -5.04
CA ALA A 115 16.61 1.61 -3.58
C ALA A 115 15.55 0.65 -3.02
N VAL A 116 14.73 0.04 -3.88
CA VAL A 116 13.69 -0.93 -3.55
C VAL A 116 13.79 -2.16 -4.45
N ASP A 117 13.29 -3.30 -3.97
CA ASP A 117 13.26 -4.58 -4.69
C ASP A 117 11.82 -5.01 -5.02
N TYR A 118 10.84 -4.42 -4.33
CA TYR A 118 9.42 -4.71 -4.50
C TYR A 118 8.61 -3.43 -4.28
N VAL A 119 7.57 -3.21 -5.08
CA VAL A 119 6.63 -2.11 -4.88
C VAL A 119 5.21 -2.66 -4.77
N ALA A 120 4.49 -2.31 -3.69
CA ALA A 120 3.07 -2.51 -3.59
C ALA A 120 2.37 -1.15 -3.68
N MET A 121 1.49 -0.98 -4.66
CA MET A 121 0.73 0.26 -4.81
C MET A 121 -0.75 0.02 -4.61
N ASP A 122 -1.37 0.86 -3.79
CA ASP A 122 -2.80 0.80 -3.53
C ASP A 122 -3.58 1.60 -4.57
N ILE A 123 -4.47 0.94 -5.31
CA ILE A 123 -5.51 1.54 -6.13
C ILE A 123 -6.74 1.72 -5.24
N LYS A 124 -7.08 2.96 -4.92
CA LYS A 124 -8.11 3.23 -3.89
C LYS A 124 -9.54 3.18 -4.42
N ALA A 125 -9.73 3.52 -5.70
CA ALA A 125 -11.03 3.56 -6.37
C ALA A 125 -10.86 3.66 -7.89
N PRO A 126 -11.94 3.53 -8.69
CA PRO A 126 -11.97 3.99 -10.06
C PRO A 126 -11.66 5.49 -10.14
N LEU A 127 -11.03 5.94 -11.23
CA LEU A 127 -10.54 7.33 -11.35
C LEU A 127 -11.61 8.41 -11.05
N PRO A 128 -12.87 8.28 -11.52
CA PRO A 128 -13.90 9.28 -11.24
C PRO A 128 -14.19 9.47 -9.74
N LEU A 129 -14.02 8.41 -8.93
CA LEU A 129 -14.29 8.42 -7.49
C LEU A 129 -13.04 8.70 -6.65
N TYR A 130 -11.86 8.70 -7.25
CA TYR A 130 -10.58 8.70 -6.53
C TYR A 130 -10.47 9.85 -5.53
N LYS A 131 -10.74 11.10 -5.97
CA LYS A 131 -10.66 12.31 -5.13
C LYS A 131 -11.68 12.28 -3.98
N LYS A 132 -12.90 11.81 -4.27
CA LYS A 132 -13.98 11.71 -3.30
C LYS A 132 -13.64 10.69 -2.22
N LEU A 133 -13.21 9.50 -2.62
CA LEU A 133 -12.89 8.41 -1.69
C LEU A 133 -11.64 8.71 -0.87
N THR A 134 -10.59 9.25 -1.49
CA THR A 134 -9.35 9.59 -0.78
C THR A 134 -9.43 10.91 -0.01
N ARG A 135 -10.51 11.68 -0.19
CA ARG A 135 -10.71 13.03 0.38
C ARG A 135 -9.49 13.90 0.17
N SER A 136 -8.95 13.90 -1.04
CA SER A 136 -7.70 14.57 -1.39
C SER A 136 -7.79 15.36 -2.68
N LYS A 137 -6.77 16.18 -2.93
CA LYS A 137 -6.60 16.92 -4.19
C LYS A 137 -5.67 16.19 -5.16
N VAL A 138 -5.50 14.87 -5.02
CA VAL A 138 -4.63 14.07 -5.89
C VAL A 138 -5.03 14.24 -7.35
N LYS A 139 -4.03 14.32 -8.20
CA LYS A 139 -4.24 14.25 -9.65
C LYS A 139 -4.30 12.79 -10.06
N THR A 140 -5.36 12.39 -10.72
CA THR A 140 -5.54 11.00 -11.19
C THR A 140 -4.48 10.59 -12.20
N GLU A 141 -3.94 11.56 -12.94
CA GLU A 141 -2.82 11.40 -13.86
C GLU A 141 -1.54 10.94 -13.13
N ASP A 142 -1.32 11.41 -11.90
CA ASP A 142 -0.17 10.99 -11.09
C ASP A 142 -0.31 9.51 -10.67
N ILE A 143 -1.53 9.06 -10.39
CA ILE A 143 -1.82 7.65 -10.10
C ILE A 143 -1.51 6.77 -11.30
N ILE A 144 -2.01 7.14 -12.49
CA ILE A 144 -1.75 6.42 -13.75
C ILE A 144 -0.23 6.37 -14.01
N ARG A 145 0.45 7.52 -13.91
CA ARG A 145 1.89 7.61 -14.12
C ARG A 145 2.67 6.72 -13.14
N SER A 146 2.26 6.65 -11.88
CA SER A 146 2.89 5.76 -10.91
C SER A 146 2.71 4.28 -11.28
N MET A 147 1.52 3.88 -11.73
CA MET A 147 1.27 2.52 -12.22
C MET A 147 2.16 2.18 -13.42
N GLU A 148 2.29 3.09 -14.38
CA GLU A 148 3.16 2.91 -15.55
C GLU A 148 4.64 2.78 -15.15
N LEU A 149 5.13 3.65 -14.25
CA LEU A 149 6.49 3.57 -13.73
C LEU A 149 6.77 2.21 -13.06
N ILE A 150 5.82 1.70 -12.28
CA ILE A 150 5.94 0.40 -11.61
C ILE A 150 6.01 -0.73 -12.65
N ARG A 151 5.11 -0.77 -13.63
CA ARG A 151 5.11 -1.78 -14.69
C ARG A 151 6.41 -1.80 -15.49
N LEU A 152 6.95 -0.64 -15.80
CA LEU A 152 8.18 -0.49 -16.58
C LEU A 152 9.47 -0.65 -15.76
N SER A 153 9.37 -0.75 -14.43
CA SER A 153 10.52 -0.78 -13.53
C SER A 153 11.37 -2.05 -13.62
N GLY A 154 10.76 -3.17 -14.05
CA GLY A 154 11.36 -4.50 -13.96
C GLY A 154 11.45 -5.07 -12.53
N LEU A 155 10.89 -4.39 -11.53
CA LEU A 155 10.79 -4.86 -10.14
C LEU A 155 9.63 -5.85 -9.98
N ALA A 156 9.69 -6.68 -8.96
CA ALA A 156 8.51 -7.37 -8.47
C ALA A 156 7.52 -6.33 -7.92
N TYR A 157 6.24 -6.48 -8.25
CA TYR A 157 5.22 -5.54 -7.80
C TYR A 157 3.86 -6.18 -7.64
N GLU A 158 2.99 -5.47 -6.93
CA GLU A 158 1.57 -5.74 -6.83
C GLU A 158 0.76 -4.46 -6.80
N PHE A 159 -0.45 -4.49 -7.35
CA PHE A 159 -1.50 -3.52 -7.10
C PHE A 159 -2.50 -4.10 -6.11
N ARG A 160 -3.06 -3.25 -5.23
CA ARG A 160 -3.99 -3.69 -4.19
C ARG A 160 -5.19 -2.76 -4.10
N THR A 161 -6.34 -3.31 -3.75
CA THR A 161 -7.51 -2.51 -3.35
C THR A 161 -8.09 -3.06 -2.05
N THR A 162 -8.28 -2.19 -1.06
CA THR A 162 -9.06 -2.50 0.12
C THR A 162 -10.54 -2.37 -0.23
N VAL A 163 -11.27 -3.46 -0.11
CA VAL A 163 -12.70 -3.52 -0.42
C VAL A 163 -13.50 -3.23 0.84
N ALA A 164 -14.20 -2.10 0.83
CA ALA A 164 -15.16 -1.69 1.85
C ALA A 164 -16.51 -1.49 1.14
N PRO A 165 -17.42 -2.47 1.20
CA PRO A 165 -18.65 -2.46 0.41
C PRO A 165 -19.53 -1.23 0.59
N GLU A 166 -19.47 -0.55 1.74
CA GLU A 166 -20.20 0.68 2.01
C GLU A 166 -19.61 1.90 1.27
N ILE A 167 -18.40 1.76 0.71
CA ILE A 167 -17.65 2.87 0.13
C ILE A 167 -17.47 2.68 -1.38
N LEU A 168 -17.31 1.44 -1.83
CA LEU A 168 -17.26 1.04 -3.23
C LEU A 168 -18.56 0.28 -3.55
N PHE A 169 -19.52 0.97 -4.18
CA PHE A 169 -20.86 0.45 -4.43
C PHE A 169 -21.04 -0.05 -5.86
N GLY A 170 -21.90 -1.05 -6.02
CA GLY A 170 -22.32 -1.54 -7.33
C GLY A 170 -21.13 -1.89 -8.21
N ASP A 171 -21.03 -1.26 -9.38
CA ASP A 171 -19.96 -1.52 -10.36
C ASP A 171 -18.60 -0.90 -10.01
N ASP A 172 -18.48 -0.09 -8.94
CA ASP A 172 -17.24 0.63 -8.61
C ASP A 172 -16.03 -0.29 -8.46
N LEU A 173 -16.22 -1.47 -7.84
CA LEU A 173 -15.13 -2.45 -7.72
C LEU A 173 -14.75 -3.01 -9.10
N PHE A 174 -15.74 -3.29 -9.93
CA PHE A 174 -15.49 -3.79 -11.28
C PHE A 174 -14.80 -2.71 -12.13
N ASP A 175 -15.18 -1.44 -12.03
CA ASP A 175 -14.63 -0.35 -12.84
C ASP A 175 -13.12 -0.12 -12.64
N ILE A 176 -12.55 -0.64 -11.55
CA ILE A 176 -11.08 -0.63 -11.35
C ILE A 176 -10.36 -1.40 -12.48
N HIS A 177 -11.02 -2.35 -13.16
CA HIS A 177 -10.44 -3.09 -14.29
C HIS A 177 -9.87 -2.16 -15.38
N GLN A 178 -10.43 -0.96 -15.54
CA GLN A 178 -9.97 0.02 -16.54
C GLN A 178 -8.54 0.51 -16.28
N LEU A 179 -8.02 0.30 -15.06
CA LEU A 179 -6.65 0.65 -14.66
C LEU A 179 -5.68 -0.51 -14.81
N LEU A 180 -6.17 -1.73 -15.00
CA LEU A 180 -5.35 -2.94 -15.01
C LEU A 180 -4.93 -3.31 -16.43
N CYS A 181 -3.73 -3.88 -16.55
CA CYS A 181 -3.15 -4.34 -17.80
C CYS A 181 -2.72 -5.81 -17.70
N ALA A 182 -2.59 -6.47 -18.85
CA ALA A 182 -2.06 -7.83 -18.91
C ALA A 182 -0.70 -7.96 -18.21
N GLY A 183 -0.56 -8.95 -17.35
CA GLY A 183 0.64 -9.18 -16.54
C GLY A 183 0.63 -8.50 -15.18
N ASP A 184 -0.38 -7.68 -14.84
CA ASP A 184 -0.49 -7.11 -13.50
C ASP A 184 -0.81 -8.19 -12.46
N HIS A 185 -0.23 -8.05 -11.28
CA HIS A 185 -0.61 -8.78 -10.08
C HIS A 185 -1.52 -7.88 -9.25
N TYR A 186 -2.79 -8.23 -9.15
CA TYR A 186 -3.81 -7.44 -8.47
C TYR A 186 -4.43 -8.20 -7.31
N TYR A 187 -4.42 -7.56 -6.13
CA TYR A 187 -4.90 -8.17 -4.90
C TYR A 187 -6.05 -7.36 -4.29
N LEU A 188 -7.14 -8.06 -3.98
CA LEU A 188 -8.24 -7.51 -3.19
C LEU A 188 -8.06 -7.90 -1.72
N GLN A 189 -8.23 -6.93 -0.83
CA GLN A 189 -8.11 -7.12 0.61
C GLN A 189 -9.41 -6.64 1.26
N PRO A 190 -10.10 -7.46 2.07
CA PRO A 190 -11.29 -7.01 2.78
C PRO A 190 -10.90 -5.94 3.79
N CYS A 191 -11.79 -4.97 3.99
CA CYS A 191 -11.63 -3.98 5.05
C CYS A 191 -11.91 -4.62 6.41
N HIS A 192 -11.02 -4.40 7.38
CA HIS A 192 -11.23 -4.78 8.76
C HIS A 192 -11.77 -3.58 9.55
N TYR A 193 -13.01 -3.68 10.05
CA TYR A 193 -13.74 -2.57 10.69
C TYR A 193 -13.39 -2.34 12.17
N THR A 194 -12.35 -2.98 12.69
CA THR A 194 -11.97 -2.85 14.12
C THR A 194 -11.48 -1.46 14.47
N THR A 195 -10.74 -0.83 13.56
CA THR A 195 -10.24 0.54 13.70
C THR A 195 -10.17 1.14 12.32
N THR A 196 -10.96 2.19 12.06
CA THR A 196 -10.98 2.91 10.78
C THR A 196 -11.01 4.40 11.05
N LEU A 197 -10.56 5.21 10.06
CA LEU A 197 -10.49 6.68 10.18
C LEU A 197 -11.86 7.29 10.43
N ASP A 198 -12.88 6.89 9.65
CA ASP A 198 -14.26 7.12 9.99
C ASP A 198 -14.68 5.95 10.88
N ASP A 199 -15.38 6.18 11.97
CA ASP A 199 -15.85 5.08 12.84
C ASP A 199 -16.89 4.21 12.11
N LEU A 200 -16.38 3.29 11.29
CA LEU A 200 -17.21 2.35 10.51
C LEU A 200 -17.69 1.14 11.31
N LYS A 201 -17.42 1.07 12.62
CA LYS A 201 -17.78 -0.06 13.50
C LYS A 201 -19.28 -0.33 13.57
N GLY A 202 -20.13 0.68 13.32
CA GLY A 202 -21.58 0.52 13.25
C GLY A 202 -22.08 -0.19 11.98
N HIS A 203 -21.21 -0.38 11.00
CA HIS A 203 -21.52 -1.01 9.71
C HIS A 203 -20.94 -2.43 9.65
N VAL A 204 -21.10 -3.23 10.72
CA VAL A 204 -20.72 -4.64 10.69
C VAL A 204 -21.65 -5.35 9.70
N LEU A 205 -21.30 -5.26 8.42
CA LEU A 205 -21.79 -6.27 7.49
C LEU A 205 -21.18 -7.61 7.90
N PRO A 206 -21.93 -8.71 7.80
CA PRO A 206 -21.34 -10.03 7.96
C PRO A 206 -20.10 -10.10 7.08
N GLU A 207 -19.07 -10.78 7.55
CA GLU A 207 -17.84 -11.04 6.79
C GLU A 207 -18.21 -11.30 5.34
N VAL A 208 -18.00 -10.27 4.48
CA VAL A 208 -18.42 -10.37 3.08
C VAL A 208 -17.44 -11.37 2.48
N ASP A 209 -17.93 -12.56 2.23
CA ASP A 209 -17.18 -13.51 1.40
C ASP A 209 -17.07 -12.88 -0.01
N LEU A 210 -15.98 -12.15 -0.20
CA LEU A 210 -15.70 -11.47 -1.47
C LEU A 210 -15.82 -12.44 -2.64
N LYS A 211 -15.54 -13.73 -2.43
CA LYS A 211 -15.62 -14.76 -3.47
C LYS A 211 -17.05 -15.03 -3.94
N GLN A 212 -18.07 -14.63 -3.18
CA GLN A 212 -19.48 -14.72 -3.57
C GLN A 212 -20.06 -13.39 -4.06
N ASN A 213 -19.28 -12.31 -4.02
CA ASN A 213 -19.71 -11.01 -4.50
C ASN A 213 -19.76 -10.97 -6.03
N LYS A 214 -20.85 -10.45 -6.60
CA LYS A 214 -21.07 -10.44 -8.06
C LYS A 214 -20.03 -9.61 -8.80
N GLU A 215 -19.62 -8.47 -8.23
CA GLU A 215 -18.63 -7.59 -8.82
C GLU A 215 -17.25 -8.24 -8.81
N TYR A 216 -16.91 -8.96 -7.74
CA TYR A 216 -15.69 -9.78 -7.68
C TYR A 216 -15.68 -10.86 -8.76
N LEU A 217 -16.78 -11.62 -8.91
CA LEU A 217 -16.88 -12.68 -9.93
C LEU A 217 -16.76 -12.11 -11.36
N ARG A 218 -17.37 -10.95 -11.63
CA ARG A 218 -17.20 -10.26 -12.91
C ARG A 218 -15.76 -9.83 -13.15
N LEU A 219 -15.11 -9.30 -12.11
CA LEU A 219 -13.71 -8.87 -12.18
C LEU A 219 -12.78 -10.09 -12.39
N GLN A 220 -13.09 -11.23 -11.77
CA GLN A 220 -12.34 -12.46 -11.93
C GLN A 220 -12.43 -12.98 -13.36
N ASP A 221 -13.63 -13.07 -13.92
CA ASP A 221 -13.86 -13.49 -15.33
C ASP A 221 -13.15 -12.54 -16.32
N TRP A 222 -13.18 -11.25 -16.05
CA TRP A 222 -12.46 -10.27 -16.84
C TRP A 222 -10.93 -10.44 -16.71
N ALA A 223 -10.41 -10.64 -15.50
CA ALA A 223 -8.98 -10.78 -15.23
C ALA A 223 -8.39 -12.01 -15.94
N GLU A 224 -9.09 -13.15 -15.92
CA GLU A 224 -8.69 -14.36 -16.64
C GLU A 224 -8.58 -14.11 -18.16
N LYS A 225 -9.58 -13.44 -18.75
CA LYS A 225 -9.58 -13.11 -20.20
C LYS A 225 -8.48 -12.16 -20.60
N HIS A 226 -8.07 -11.26 -19.69
CA HIS A 226 -7.08 -10.20 -19.97
C HIS A 226 -5.69 -10.50 -19.40
N ARG A 227 -5.46 -11.72 -18.88
CA ARG A 227 -4.17 -12.17 -18.32
C ARG A 227 -3.69 -11.30 -17.13
N VAL A 228 -4.61 -10.87 -16.29
CA VAL A 228 -4.35 -10.24 -15.01
C VAL A 228 -4.39 -11.30 -13.92
N HIS A 229 -3.35 -11.36 -13.08
CA HIS A 229 -3.37 -12.24 -11.92
C HIS A 229 -4.20 -11.58 -10.81
N LEU A 230 -5.41 -12.07 -10.57
CA LEU A 230 -6.30 -11.58 -9.52
C LEU A 230 -6.36 -12.57 -8.36
N GLU A 231 -6.14 -12.09 -7.17
CA GLU A 231 -6.26 -12.88 -5.93
C GLU A 231 -6.96 -12.06 -4.83
N CYS A 232 -7.76 -12.74 -4.02
CA CYS A 232 -8.34 -12.18 -2.80
C CYS A 232 -7.52 -12.65 -1.59
N ARG A 233 -6.87 -11.74 -0.89
CA ARG A 233 -6.17 -12.00 0.38
C ARG A 233 -7.18 -11.92 1.52
N ILE A 234 -7.38 -13.03 2.23
CA ILE A 234 -8.27 -13.14 3.40
C ILE A 234 -7.47 -12.84 4.67
#